data_6457f1b40bf3f3bb2141080ffca1c042
#
_entry.id   6457f1b40bf3f3bb2141080ffca1c042
#
_cell.length_a   1.000
_cell.length_b   1.000
_cell.length_c   1.000
_cell.angle_alpha   90.00
_cell.angle_beta   90.00
_cell.angle_gamma   90.00
#
_symmetry.space_group_name_H-M   'P 1'
#
loop_
_entity.id
_entity.type
_entity.pdbx_description
1 polymer ?
#
loop_
_entity_poly.entity_id
_entity_poly.type
_entity_poly.pdbx_seq_one_letter_code
_entity_poly.pdbx_strand_id
1 'polypeptide(L)'
;KLAEEDPTFRTWTDEETGQTIIAGMGELHLEIIVDRLLREFKVEANVGAPQVAYRETIRKDANQETKYARQSGGKGQYGHVKIKIEPNPGKGYEFVNGIVGGAIPKEYIPAVDNGIQGAMKSGILAGYPVVDVKVTLWDGSYHEVDSSEMAFSIAGSMAFKDAMKKADPVIMEPIMKVDVVVPDEYMGNVIGDLNSRRGAIQNQESTDGTARVTAMVPLSEMFGYATDLRSKTQGRGQYSMEPADYQQVPKSVADKIMTERNKG
;
A
#
# COMPACT_ATOMS: atom_id res chain seq x y z
N LYS A 1 -1.70 -24.89 -8.21
CA LYS A 1 -2.46 -26.13 -7.96
C LYS A 1 -3.31 -26.04 -6.68
N LEU A 2 -2.74 -25.62 -5.55
CA LEU A 2 -3.53 -25.38 -4.34
C LEU A 2 -4.49 -24.20 -4.49
N ALA A 3 -4.13 -23.17 -5.25
CA ALA A 3 -5.01 -22.05 -5.53
C ALA A 3 -6.24 -22.44 -6.35
N GLU A 4 -6.14 -23.51 -7.16
CA GLU A 4 -7.27 -24.06 -7.90
C GLU A 4 -8.18 -24.89 -7.02
N GLU A 5 -7.64 -25.59 -6.01
CA GLU A 5 -8.39 -26.45 -5.09
C GLU A 5 -9.11 -25.65 -4.00
N ASP A 6 -8.56 -24.49 -3.61
CA ASP A 6 -9.10 -23.67 -2.52
C ASP A 6 -9.30 -22.22 -3.00
N PRO A 7 -10.54 -21.78 -3.20
CA PRO A 7 -10.81 -20.43 -3.71
C PRO A 7 -10.43 -19.30 -2.74
N THR A 8 -10.17 -19.61 -1.46
CA THR A 8 -9.72 -18.60 -0.49
C THR A 8 -8.20 -18.52 -0.42
N PHE A 9 -7.49 -19.45 -1.04
CA PHE A 9 -6.03 -19.46 -1.06
C PHE A 9 -5.50 -18.50 -2.12
N ARG A 10 -4.54 -17.67 -1.74
CA ARG A 10 -3.91 -16.73 -2.66
C ARG A 10 -2.41 -16.73 -2.51
N THR A 11 -1.70 -16.62 -3.62
CA THR A 11 -0.25 -16.47 -3.64
C THR A 11 0.14 -15.25 -4.48
N TRP A 12 1.17 -14.54 -4.06
CA TRP A 12 1.77 -13.49 -4.86
C TRP A 12 3.24 -13.31 -4.46
N THR A 13 4.02 -12.75 -5.38
CA THR A 13 5.42 -12.43 -5.09
C THR A 13 5.52 -10.96 -4.71
N ASP A 14 6.11 -10.70 -3.56
CA ASP A 14 6.37 -9.34 -3.12
C ASP A 14 7.54 -8.78 -3.95
N GLU A 15 7.30 -7.75 -4.73
CA GLU A 15 8.30 -7.13 -5.60
C GLU A 15 9.47 -6.50 -4.81
N GLU A 16 9.21 -6.04 -3.59
CA GLU A 16 10.22 -5.41 -2.75
C GLU A 16 11.17 -6.43 -2.09
N THR A 17 10.62 -7.54 -1.62
CA THR A 17 11.38 -8.55 -0.88
C THR A 17 11.74 -9.77 -1.73
N GLY A 18 11.10 -9.95 -2.88
CA GLY A 18 11.27 -11.13 -3.72
C GLY A 18 10.69 -12.41 -3.13
N GLN A 19 9.95 -12.32 -2.04
CA GLN A 19 9.34 -13.47 -1.39
C GLN A 19 7.98 -13.79 -1.99
N THR A 20 7.65 -15.08 -2.09
CA THR A 20 6.30 -15.51 -2.43
C THR A 20 5.46 -15.50 -1.17
N ILE A 21 4.41 -14.69 -1.19
CA ILE A 21 3.50 -14.53 -0.06
C ILE A 21 2.31 -15.46 -0.21
N ILE A 22 1.96 -16.19 0.87
CA ILE A 22 0.81 -17.08 0.93
C ILE A 22 -0.18 -16.51 1.93
N ALA A 23 -1.42 -16.29 1.51
CA ALA A 23 -2.48 -15.78 2.37
C ALA A 23 -3.72 -16.65 2.28
N GLY A 24 -4.36 -16.88 3.42
CA GLY A 24 -5.62 -17.59 3.55
C GLY A 24 -6.61 -16.79 4.37
N MET A 25 -7.81 -17.33 4.55
CA MET A 25 -8.91 -16.66 5.27
C MET A 25 -8.82 -16.88 6.79
N GLY A 26 -7.64 -16.90 7.33
CA GLY A 26 -7.39 -17.06 8.76
C GLY A 26 -6.18 -17.93 9.01
N GLU A 27 -5.70 -17.86 10.23
CA GLU A 27 -4.46 -18.52 10.64
C GLU A 27 -4.52 -20.04 10.51
N LEU A 28 -5.63 -20.64 10.97
CA LEU A 28 -5.82 -22.09 10.87
C LEU A 28 -5.84 -22.56 9.41
N HIS A 29 -6.52 -21.82 8.55
CA HIS A 29 -6.59 -22.12 7.13
C HIS A 29 -5.19 -22.09 6.51
N LEU A 30 -4.41 -21.06 6.84
CA LEU A 30 -3.05 -20.91 6.35
C LEU A 30 -2.14 -22.05 6.83
N GLU A 31 -2.25 -22.45 8.09
CA GLU A 31 -1.48 -23.58 8.65
C GLU A 31 -1.77 -24.88 7.92
N ILE A 32 -3.03 -25.18 7.63
CA ILE A 32 -3.43 -26.37 6.90
C ILE A 32 -2.87 -26.36 5.48
N ILE A 33 -2.92 -25.20 4.81
CA ILE A 33 -2.41 -25.05 3.45
C ILE A 33 -0.88 -25.25 3.41
N VAL A 34 -0.15 -24.68 4.34
CA VAL A 34 1.31 -24.84 4.43
C VAL A 34 1.68 -26.30 4.68
N ASP A 35 0.98 -26.99 5.58
CA ASP A 35 1.21 -28.40 5.87
C ASP A 35 0.99 -29.25 4.63
N ARG A 36 -0.05 -28.97 3.85
CA ARG A 36 -0.29 -29.66 2.57
C ARG A 36 0.82 -29.41 1.56
N LEU A 37 1.33 -28.19 1.47
CA LEU A 37 2.47 -27.86 0.60
C LEU A 37 3.70 -28.67 0.96
N LEU A 38 4.02 -28.78 2.23
CA LEU A 38 5.17 -29.54 2.70
C LEU A 38 5.04 -31.03 2.41
N ARG A 39 3.85 -31.60 2.64
CA ARG A 39 3.61 -33.03 2.48
C ARG A 39 3.41 -33.46 1.03
N GLU A 40 2.56 -32.75 0.27
CA GLU A 40 2.16 -33.16 -1.07
C GLU A 40 3.17 -32.77 -2.14
N PHE A 41 3.83 -31.63 -1.98
CA PHE A 41 4.72 -31.07 -2.99
C PHE A 41 6.20 -31.10 -2.61
N LYS A 42 6.51 -31.55 -1.41
CA LYS A 42 7.90 -31.62 -0.89
C LYS A 42 8.62 -30.27 -1.02
N VAL A 43 7.91 -29.18 -0.73
CA VAL A 43 8.43 -27.81 -0.81
C VAL A 43 8.70 -27.29 0.59
N GLU A 44 9.87 -26.72 0.79
CA GLU A 44 10.16 -25.98 2.02
C GLU A 44 9.44 -24.63 1.97
N ALA A 45 8.59 -24.38 2.97
CA ALA A 45 7.91 -23.12 3.11
C ALA A 45 8.39 -22.39 4.36
N ASN A 46 8.83 -21.14 4.19
CA ASN A 46 9.22 -20.30 5.31
C ASN A 46 8.00 -19.50 5.74
N VAL A 47 7.42 -19.87 6.89
CA VAL A 47 6.23 -19.20 7.44
C VAL A 47 6.69 -18.17 8.46
N GLY A 48 6.86 -16.94 8.01
CA GLY A 48 7.14 -15.81 8.88
C GLY A 48 5.89 -15.04 9.27
N ALA A 49 6.04 -13.98 10.03
CA ALA A 49 4.97 -13.04 10.31
C ALA A 49 4.45 -12.45 8.98
N PRO A 50 3.14 -12.50 8.71
CA PRO A 50 2.60 -11.93 7.48
C PRO A 50 2.90 -10.42 7.40
N GLN A 51 3.28 -9.96 6.21
CA GLN A 51 3.55 -8.55 5.96
C GLN A 51 2.32 -7.89 5.34
N VAL A 52 1.97 -6.72 5.86
CA VAL A 52 0.84 -5.95 5.35
C VAL A 52 1.30 -5.09 4.18
N ALA A 53 0.50 -5.06 3.11
CA ALA A 53 0.78 -4.26 1.93
C ALA A 53 0.35 -2.80 2.15
N TYR A 54 1.15 -2.04 2.89
CA TYR A 54 0.93 -0.62 3.09
C TYR A 54 1.14 0.16 1.80
N ARG A 55 0.62 1.37 1.75
CA ARG A 55 0.78 2.34 0.65
C ARG A 55 1.09 3.71 1.25
N GLU A 56 1.63 4.60 0.41
CA GLU A 56 1.80 6.00 0.78
C GLU A 56 0.95 6.86 -0.15
N THR A 57 0.51 8.00 0.33
CA THR A 57 -0.20 8.99 -0.48
C THR A 57 -0.02 10.38 0.13
N ILE A 58 -0.66 11.38 -0.46
CA ILE A 58 -0.58 12.77 -0.01
C ILE A 58 -1.96 13.29 0.36
N ARG A 59 -1.99 14.29 1.23
CA ARG A 59 -3.22 14.91 1.71
C ARG A 59 -3.40 16.35 1.22
N LYS A 60 -2.35 16.96 0.72
CA LYS A 60 -2.35 18.36 0.27
C LYS A 60 -1.72 18.49 -1.10
N ASP A 61 -2.05 19.58 -1.79
CA ASP A 61 -1.35 20.00 -2.99
C ASP A 61 0.03 20.51 -2.63
N ALA A 62 0.97 20.37 -3.54
CA ALA A 62 2.30 20.96 -3.41
C ALA A 62 2.85 21.33 -4.78
N ASN A 63 3.60 22.44 -4.81
CA ASN A 63 4.35 22.86 -5.99
C ASN A 63 5.83 22.66 -5.72
N GLN A 64 6.55 22.21 -6.72
CA GLN A 64 7.99 22.01 -6.62
C GLN A 64 8.68 22.39 -7.91
N GLU A 65 9.75 23.14 -7.76
CA GLU A 65 10.68 23.43 -8.85
C GLU A 65 12.00 22.74 -8.54
N THR A 66 12.53 21.97 -9.49
CA THR A 66 13.80 21.29 -9.33
C THR A 66 14.64 21.43 -10.60
N LYS A 67 15.87 21.89 -10.39
CA LYS A 67 16.87 22.00 -11.43
C LYS A 67 17.98 21.01 -11.13
N TYR A 68 18.13 20.03 -11.99
CA TYR A 68 19.22 19.08 -11.94
C TYR A 68 20.25 19.51 -12.97
N ALA A 69 21.35 20.05 -12.49
CA ALA A 69 22.43 20.54 -13.35
C ALA A 69 23.75 20.04 -12.81
N ARG A 70 24.48 19.29 -13.63
CA ARG A 70 25.81 18.79 -13.31
C ARG A 70 26.74 18.96 -14.49
N GLN A 71 27.95 19.33 -14.21
CA GLN A 71 29.00 19.42 -15.22
C GLN A 71 30.28 18.83 -14.61
N SER A 72 30.78 17.75 -15.24
CA SER A 72 32.01 17.09 -14.82
C SER A 72 32.79 16.68 -16.05
N GLY A 73 33.72 17.53 -16.47
CA GLY A 73 34.69 17.23 -17.52
C GLY A 73 34.10 16.75 -18.85
N GLY A 74 33.46 17.59 -19.63
CA GLY A 74 32.85 17.23 -20.90
C GLY A 74 31.39 17.61 -20.97
N LYS A 75 30.55 16.76 -21.56
CA LYS A 75 29.09 16.99 -21.64
C LYS A 75 28.47 16.96 -20.23
N GLY A 76 27.82 18.06 -19.86
CA GLY A 76 27.12 18.15 -18.58
C GLY A 76 25.74 17.51 -18.62
N GLN A 77 24.97 17.70 -17.54
CA GLN A 77 23.58 17.28 -17.45
C GLN A 77 22.72 18.47 -17.05
N TYR A 78 21.54 18.59 -17.63
CA TYR A 78 20.60 19.64 -17.29
C TYR A 78 19.16 19.18 -17.49
N GLY A 79 18.40 19.21 -16.41
CA GLY A 79 16.95 19.01 -16.43
C GLY A 79 16.31 19.96 -15.44
N HIS A 80 15.31 20.71 -15.86
CA HIS A 80 14.63 21.70 -15.03
C HIS A 80 13.13 21.53 -15.18
N VAL A 81 12.45 21.26 -14.08
CA VAL A 81 11.01 21.00 -14.07
C VAL A 81 10.31 21.79 -12.98
N LYS A 82 9.08 22.22 -13.28
CA LYS A 82 8.15 22.75 -12.31
C LYS A 82 6.91 21.87 -12.33
N ILE A 83 6.61 21.25 -11.20
CA ILE A 83 5.48 20.35 -11.07
C ILE A 83 4.53 20.78 -9.97
N LYS A 84 3.27 20.42 -10.14
CA LYS A 84 2.26 20.47 -9.09
C LYS A 84 1.76 19.08 -8.84
N ILE A 85 1.73 18.67 -7.57
CA ILE A 85 1.12 17.39 -7.19
C ILE A 85 -0.15 17.63 -6.39
N GLU A 86 -1.13 16.77 -6.61
CA GLU A 86 -2.45 16.86 -5.98
C GLU A 86 -2.92 15.49 -5.54
N PRO A 87 -3.66 15.39 -4.41
CA PRO A 87 -4.35 14.14 -4.08
C PRO A 87 -5.34 13.75 -5.18
N ASN A 88 -5.41 12.46 -5.49
CA ASN A 88 -6.31 11.93 -6.53
C ASN A 88 -7.03 10.68 -6.01
N PRO A 89 -7.81 10.79 -4.93
CA PRO A 89 -8.36 9.64 -4.22
C PRO A 89 -9.16 8.71 -5.12
N GLY A 90 -8.80 7.41 -5.10
CA GLY A 90 -9.50 6.38 -5.84
C GLY A 90 -9.30 6.38 -7.36
N LYS A 91 -8.50 7.29 -7.90
CA LYS A 91 -8.28 7.43 -9.35
C LYS A 91 -6.90 7.02 -9.81
N GLY A 92 -6.02 6.63 -8.89
CA GLY A 92 -4.69 6.20 -9.20
C GLY A 92 -3.76 7.34 -9.61
N TYR A 93 -2.74 7.01 -10.37
CA TYR A 93 -1.77 7.97 -10.86
C TYR A 93 -2.24 8.61 -12.16
N GLU A 94 -2.18 9.95 -12.22
CA GLU A 94 -2.38 10.71 -13.46
C GLU A 94 -1.20 11.62 -13.67
N PHE A 95 -0.68 11.63 -14.91
CA PHE A 95 0.34 12.60 -15.35
C PHE A 95 -0.27 13.53 -16.39
N VAL A 96 -0.17 14.83 -16.13
CA VAL A 96 -0.70 15.86 -17.03
C VAL A 96 0.45 16.66 -17.61
N ASN A 97 0.52 16.70 -18.92
CA ASN A 97 1.44 17.57 -19.63
C ASN A 97 0.81 18.96 -19.79
N GLY A 98 1.26 19.89 -18.95
CA GLY A 98 0.84 21.29 -18.99
C GLY A 98 1.88 22.22 -19.60
N ILE A 99 2.86 21.70 -20.32
CA ILE A 99 3.93 22.50 -20.92
C ILE A 99 3.36 23.35 -22.04
N VAL A 100 3.74 24.63 -22.04
CA VAL A 100 3.34 25.62 -23.05
C VAL A 100 4.58 26.19 -23.73
N GLY A 101 4.50 26.42 -25.06
CA GLY A 101 5.54 27.10 -25.78
C GLY A 101 6.85 26.34 -25.91
N GLY A 102 6.84 25.02 -25.75
CA GLY A 102 8.05 24.22 -25.90
C GLY A 102 9.08 24.44 -24.80
N ALA A 103 8.65 24.89 -23.60
CA ALA A 103 9.55 25.12 -22.48
C ALA A 103 10.38 23.87 -22.13
N ILE A 104 9.81 22.69 -22.31
CA ILE A 104 10.51 21.42 -22.27
C ILE A 104 10.22 20.71 -23.59
N PRO A 105 11.25 20.27 -24.34
CA PRO A 105 11.04 19.49 -25.56
C PRO A 105 10.18 18.27 -25.37
N LYS A 106 9.33 17.94 -26.32
CA LYS A 106 8.36 16.83 -26.22
C LYS A 106 9.02 15.50 -25.90
N GLU A 107 10.22 15.26 -26.45
CA GLU A 107 10.94 13.98 -26.21
C GLU A 107 11.36 13.78 -24.76
N TYR A 108 11.44 14.84 -23.94
CA TYR A 108 11.84 14.73 -22.54
C TYR A 108 10.67 14.61 -21.57
N ILE A 109 9.45 14.88 -22.04
CA ILE A 109 8.27 14.82 -21.16
C ILE A 109 7.97 13.40 -20.66
N PRO A 110 8.02 12.36 -21.53
CA PRO A 110 7.89 10.98 -21.05
C PRO A 110 8.99 10.58 -20.04
N ALA A 111 10.19 11.14 -20.18
CA ALA A 111 11.29 10.88 -19.25
C ALA A 111 10.97 11.42 -17.84
N VAL A 112 10.36 12.60 -17.75
CA VAL A 112 9.91 13.18 -16.47
C VAL A 112 8.89 12.26 -15.83
N ASP A 113 7.88 11.81 -16.58
CA ASP A 113 6.85 10.89 -16.11
C ASP A 113 7.47 9.58 -15.59
N ASN A 114 8.39 8.99 -16.33
CA ASN A 114 9.08 7.76 -15.92
C ASN A 114 9.89 7.96 -14.64
N GLY A 115 10.55 9.09 -14.48
CA GLY A 115 11.28 9.42 -13.27
C GLY A 115 10.38 9.55 -12.05
N ILE A 116 9.22 10.17 -12.23
CA ILE A 116 8.20 10.29 -11.18
C ILE A 116 7.67 8.93 -10.78
N GLN A 117 7.32 8.08 -11.74
CA GLN A 117 6.83 6.73 -11.47
C GLN A 117 7.87 5.87 -10.76
N GLY A 118 9.14 6.02 -11.09
CA GLY A 118 10.23 5.36 -10.38
C GLY A 118 10.30 5.79 -8.91
N ALA A 119 10.15 7.08 -8.65
CA ALA A 119 10.11 7.60 -7.28
C ALA A 119 8.89 7.10 -6.51
N MET A 120 7.73 6.97 -7.16
CA MET A 120 6.51 6.45 -6.55
C MET A 120 6.69 5.02 -6.05
N LYS A 121 7.43 4.19 -6.76
CA LYS A 121 7.65 2.80 -6.37
C LYS A 121 8.42 2.65 -5.07
N SER A 122 9.29 3.58 -4.76
CA SER A 122 10.16 3.52 -3.58
C SER A 122 9.62 4.29 -2.37
N GLY A 123 8.56 5.07 -2.52
CA GLY A 123 7.98 5.88 -1.46
C GLY A 123 8.96 6.90 -0.88
N ILE A 124 8.52 7.63 0.15
CA ILE A 124 9.37 8.59 0.87
C ILE A 124 9.30 8.45 2.38
N LEU A 125 8.23 7.90 2.93
CA LEU A 125 8.06 7.75 4.37
C LEU A 125 8.64 6.45 4.89
N ALA A 126 8.25 5.33 4.29
CA ALA A 126 8.60 4.00 4.75
C ALA A 126 8.94 3.04 3.61
N GLY A 127 9.11 3.55 2.40
CA GLY A 127 9.47 2.74 1.24
C GLY A 127 8.32 1.99 0.60
N TYR A 128 7.07 2.34 0.91
CA TYR A 128 5.91 1.72 0.29
C TYR A 128 5.48 2.47 -0.96
N PRO A 129 4.87 1.79 -1.94
CA PRO A 129 4.44 2.44 -3.17
C PRO A 129 3.48 3.60 -2.90
N VAL A 130 3.69 4.70 -3.63
CA VAL A 130 2.80 5.86 -3.60
C VAL A 130 1.63 5.64 -4.55
N VAL A 131 0.44 5.96 -4.13
CA VAL A 131 -0.79 5.81 -4.91
C VAL A 131 -1.63 7.10 -4.88
N ASP A 132 -2.56 7.21 -5.84
CA ASP A 132 -3.60 8.26 -5.85
C ASP A 132 -3.03 9.68 -5.82
N VAL A 133 -2.14 9.95 -6.76
CA VAL A 133 -1.51 11.27 -6.94
C VAL A 133 -1.66 11.70 -8.39
N LYS A 134 -2.05 12.96 -8.58
CA LYS A 134 -2.07 13.61 -9.89
C LYS A 134 -0.89 14.57 -9.95
N VAL A 135 -0.08 14.44 -11.01
CA VAL A 135 1.09 15.29 -11.25
C VAL A 135 0.87 16.09 -12.51
N THR A 136 1.02 17.39 -12.41
CA THR A 136 1.01 18.31 -13.57
C THR A 136 2.41 18.88 -13.75
N LEU A 137 3.02 18.57 -14.89
CA LEU A 137 4.27 19.20 -15.32
C LEU A 137 3.87 20.45 -16.10
N TRP A 138 4.12 21.64 -15.53
CA TRP A 138 3.56 22.86 -16.09
C TRP A 138 4.60 23.85 -16.61
N ASP A 139 5.88 23.70 -16.26
CA ASP A 139 6.95 24.55 -16.76
C ASP A 139 8.31 23.89 -16.55
N GLY A 140 9.32 24.53 -17.06
CA GLY A 140 10.71 24.10 -16.93
C GLY A 140 11.57 24.82 -17.94
N SER A 141 12.77 24.34 -18.11
CA SER A 141 13.68 24.81 -19.15
C SER A 141 14.64 23.70 -19.57
N TYR A 142 15.29 23.89 -20.68
CA TYR A 142 16.26 22.93 -21.20
C TYR A 142 17.52 23.64 -21.68
N HIS A 143 18.57 22.85 -21.82
CA HIS A 143 19.84 23.30 -22.40
C HIS A 143 20.12 22.46 -23.65
N GLU A 144 20.41 23.11 -24.77
CA GLU A 144 20.54 22.40 -26.05
C GLU A 144 21.60 21.30 -26.06
N VAL A 145 22.67 21.45 -25.29
CA VAL A 145 23.79 20.50 -25.28
C VAL A 145 23.65 19.49 -24.11
N ASP A 146 23.30 19.97 -22.91
CA ASP A 146 23.39 19.20 -21.66
C ASP A 146 22.08 18.49 -21.27
N SER A 147 20.97 18.82 -21.93
CA SER A 147 19.71 18.15 -21.64
C SER A 147 19.65 16.78 -22.29
N SER A 148 19.01 15.84 -21.58
CA SER A 148 18.83 14.45 -22.01
C SER A 148 17.62 13.85 -21.33
N GLU A 149 17.17 12.71 -21.81
CA GLU A 149 16.11 11.94 -21.15
C GLU A 149 16.51 11.58 -19.73
N MET A 150 17.75 11.15 -19.52
CA MET A 150 18.26 10.80 -18.21
C MET A 150 18.19 12.00 -17.25
N ALA A 151 18.66 13.18 -17.66
CA ALA A 151 18.65 14.38 -16.83
C ALA A 151 17.23 14.77 -16.42
N PHE A 152 16.26 14.69 -17.35
CA PHE A 152 14.87 15.00 -17.03
C PHE A 152 14.20 13.92 -16.19
N SER A 153 14.56 12.66 -16.36
CA SER A 153 14.09 11.58 -15.49
C SER A 153 14.55 11.80 -14.05
N ILE A 154 15.81 12.14 -13.87
CA ILE A 154 16.37 12.44 -12.53
C ILE A 154 15.70 13.68 -11.94
N ALA A 155 15.52 14.74 -12.72
CA ALA A 155 14.86 15.97 -12.27
C ALA A 155 13.42 15.69 -11.82
N GLY A 156 12.69 14.89 -12.59
CA GLY A 156 11.33 14.49 -12.25
C GLY A 156 11.25 13.68 -10.97
N SER A 157 12.14 12.71 -10.80
CA SER A 157 12.24 11.89 -9.59
C SER A 157 12.52 12.75 -8.35
N MET A 158 13.50 13.63 -8.44
CA MET A 158 13.86 14.54 -7.35
C MET A 158 12.73 15.51 -7.01
N ALA A 159 12.11 16.10 -8.02
CA ALA A 159 11.00 17.03 -7.84
C ALA A 159 9.82 16.36 -7.13
N PHE A 160 9.48 15.15 -7.55
CA PHE A 160 8.39 14.40 -6.94
C PHE A 160 8.64 14.09 -5.48
N LYS A 161 9.83 13.61 -5.14
CA LYS A 161 10.21 13.31 -3.75
C LYS A 161 10.12 14.56 -2.88
N ASP A 162 10.64 15.68 -3.36
CA ASP A 162 10.61 16.95 -2.62
C ASP A 162 9.19 17.50 -2.49
N ALA A 163 8.39 17.38 -3.54
CA ALA A 163 6.98 17.79 -3.50
C ALA A 163 6.18 16.99 -2.48
N MET A 164 6.39 15.67 -2.43
CA MET A 164 5.69 14.82 -1.45
C MET A 164 5.96 15.24 -0.02
N LYS A 165 7.18 15.63 0.31
CA LYS A 165 7.53 16.09 1.66
C LYS A 165 6.71 17.33 2.09
N LYS A 166 6.27 18.13 1.13
CA LYS A 166 5.46 19.34 1.37
C LYS A 166 3.95 19.06 1.34
N ALA A 167 3.55 17.88 0.86
CA ALA A 167 2.16 17.56 0.55
C ALA A 167 1.46 16.76 1.64
N ASP A 168 1.97 16.78 2.86
CA ASP A 168 1.44 16.00 3.99
C ASP A 168 1.35 14.52 3.64
N PRO A 169 2.49 13.84 3.44
CA PRO A 169 2.48 12.43 3.09
C PRO A 169 2.04 11.56 4.26
N VAL A 170 1.27 10.52 3.97
CA VAL A 170 0.70 9.62 4.98
C VAL A 170 0.83 8.17 4.51
N ILE A 171 0.80 7.24 5.49
CA ILE A 171 0.76 5.81 5.24
C ILE A 171 -0.68 5.34 5.25
N MET A 172 -1.05 4.52 4.26
CA MET A 172 -2.36 3.92 4.11
C MET A 172 -2.28 2.43 4.40
N GLU A 173 -3.28 1.90 5.09
CA GLU A 173 -3.37 0.49 5.42
C GLU A 173 -4.61 -0.16 4.80
N PRO A 174 -4.51 -1.46 4.43
CA PRO A 174 -5.68 -2.17 3.93
C PRO A 174 -6.66 -2.45 5.07
N ILE A 175 -7.94 -2.18 4.79
CA ILE A 175 -9.05 -2.43 5.70
C ILE A 175 -9.85 -3.62 5.17
N MET A 176 -10.19 -4.54 6.07
CA MET A 176 -10.97 -5.72 5.74
C MET A 176 -12.39 -5.57 6.24
N LYS A 177 -13.34 -6.05 5.45
CA LYS A 177 -14.72 -6.24 5.90
C LYS A 177 -14.81 -7.63 6.51
N VAL A 178 -15.10 -7.68 7.79
CA VAL A 178 -15.15 -8.91 8.58
C VAL A 178 -16.60 -9.21 8.97
N ASP A 179 -17.08 -10.40 8.62
CA ASP A 179 -18.38 -10.92 9.02
C ASP A 179 -18.19 -12.06 10.01
N VAL A 180 -18.77 -11.96 11.20
CA VAL A 180 -18.67 -12.99 12.23
C VAL A 180 -20.06 -13.51 12.56
N VAL A 181 -20.20 -14.82 12.60
CA VAL A 181 -21.45 -15.51 12.97
C VAL A 181 -21.18 -16.38 14.19
N VAL A 182 -21.89 -16.13 15.28
CA VAL A 182 -21.72 -16.80 16.56
C VAL A 182 -23.08 -17.04 17.22
N PRO A 183 -23.18 -17.99 18.18
CA PRO A 183 -24.34 -18.01 19.08
C PRO A 183 -24.47 -16.69 19.82
N ASP A 184 -25.71 -16.25 20.10
CA ASP A 184 -26.00 -14.95 20.72
C ASP A 184 -25.20 -14.67 21.99
N GLU A 185 -24.96 -15.70 22.80
CA GLU A 185 -24.24 -15.55 24.07
C GLU A 185 -22.81 -15.00 23.89
N TYR A 186 -22.24 -15.13 22.70
CA TYR A 186 -20.87 -14.68 22.42
C TYR A 186 -20.79 -13.32 21.71
N MET A 187 -21.93 -12.73 21.37
CA MET A 187 -21.97 -11.47 20.59
C MET A 187 -21.18 -10.35 21.27
N GLY A 188 -21.35 -10.18 22.59
CA GLY A 188 -20.63 -9.16 23.35
C GLY A 188 -19.12 -9.36 23.32
N ASN A 189 -18.67 -10.62 23.44
CA ASN A 189 -17.25 -10.95 23.39
C ASN A 189 -16.65 -10.68 22.00
N VAL A 190 -17.39 -10.99 20.95
CA VAL A 190 -16.98 -10.73 19.57
C VAL A 190 -16.84 -9.23 19.31
N ILE A 191 -17.83 -8.45 19.71
CA ILE A 191 -17.81 -6.99 19.54
C ILE A 191 -16.64 -6.37 20.32
N GLY A 192 -16.42 -6.79 21.56
CA GLY A 192 -15.30 -6.30 22.38
C GLY A 192 -13.94 -6.63 21.77
N ASP A 193 -13.78 -7.83 21.23
CA ASP A 193 -12.54 -8.24 20.58
C ASP A 193 -12.29 -7.44 19.30
N LEU A 194 -13.30 -7.29 18.44
CA LEU A 194 -13.16 -6.50 17.21
C LEU A 194 -12.83 -5.04 17.50
N ASN A 195 -13.43 -4.46 18.54
CA ASN A 195 -13.09 -3.11 19.00
C ASN A 195 -11.63 -3.03 19.44
N SER A 196 -11.12 -4.04 20.13
CA SER A 196 -9.71 -4.08 20.55
C SER A 196 -8.73 -4.17 19.38
N ARG A 197 -9.21 -4.61 18.23
CA ARG A 197 -8.45 -4.70 16.97
C ARG A 197 -8.62 -3.47 16.08
N ARG A 198 -8.97 -2.34 16.65
CA ARG A 198 -9.26 -1.08 15.93
C ARG A 198 -10.41 -1.23 14.93
N GLY A 199 -11.31 -2.18 15.18
CA GLY A 199 -12.46 -2.42 14.31
C GLY A 199 -13.55 -1.39 14.50
N ALA A 200 -14.26 -1.06 13.42
CA ALA A 200 -15.45 -0.23 13.43
C ALA A 200 -16.65 -1.12 13.13
N ILE A 201 -17.52 -1.33 14.12
CA ILE A 201 -18.71 -2.15 13.97
C ILE A 201 -19.69 -1.44 13.02
N GLN A 202 -20.05 -2.11 11.93
CA GLN A 202 -20.96 -1.58 10.92
C GLN A 202 -22.39 -2.04 11.14
N ASN A 203 -22.57 -3.28 11.59
CA ASN A 203 -23.87 -3.87 11.81
C ASN A 203 -23.76 -4.98 12.84
N GLN A 204 -24.84 -5.16 13.61
CA GLN A 204 -24.99 -6.27 14.54
C GLN A 204 -26.47 -6.66 14.55
N GLU A 205 -26.73 -7.95 14.39
CA GLU A 205 -28.10 -8.46 14.39
C GLU A 205 -28.14 -9.81 15.09
N SER A 206 -29.29 -10.14 15.66
CA SER A 206 -29.53 -11.40 16.34
C SER A 206 -30.88 -11.95 15.88
N THR A 207 -30.86 -13.19 15.40
CA THR A 207 -32.06 -13.88 14.90
C THR A 207 -31.98 -15.35 15.26
N ASP A 208 -33.01 -15.86 15.93
CA ASP A 208 -33.14 -17.28 16.25
C ASP A 208 -31.92 -17.88 17.00
N GLY A 209 -31.39 -17.13 17.96
CA GLY A 209 -30.27 -17.58 18.80
C GLY A 209 -28.91 -17.42 18.15
N THR A 210 -28.83 -16.86 16.97
CA THR A 210 -27.60 -16.63 16.23
C THR A 210 -27.36 -15.12 16.04
N ALA A 211 -26.15 -14.68 16.36
CA ALA A 211 -25.74 -13.30 16.17
C ALA A 211 -24.81 -13.17 14.96
N ARG A 212 -24.96 -12.07 14.22
CA ARG A 212 -24.08 -11.71 13.13
C ARG A 212 -23.53 -10.31 13.37
N VAL A 213 -22.21 -10.18 13.30
CA VAL A 213 -21.51 -8.92 13.50
C VAL A 213 -20.67 -8.63 12.26
N THR A 214 -20.85 -7.45 11.67
CA THR A 214 -20.06 -6.97 10.54
C THR A 214 -19.22 -5.79 10.98
N ALA A 215 -17.93 -5.81 10.71
CA ALA A 215 -17.00 -4.76 11.11
C ALA A 215 -15.97 -4.50 10.03
N MET A 216 -15.46 -3.26 10.01
CA MET A 216 -14.30 -2.88 9.19
C MET A 216 -13.09 -2.87 10.10
N VAL A 217 -12.10 -3.70 9.79
CA VAL A 217 -10.94 -3.92 10.66
C VAL A 217 -9.65 -3.86 9.84
N PRO A 218 -8.62 -3.14 10.32
CA PRO A 218 -7.33 -3.16 9.64
C PRO A 218 -6.76 -4.58 9.53
N LEU A 219 -6.25 -4.93 8.36
CA LEU A 219 -5.71 -6.27 8.15
C LEU A 219 -4.60 -6.61 9.16
N SER A 220 -3.78 -5.62 9.53
CA SER A 220 -2.69 -5.82 10.49
C SER A 220 -3.17 -6.30 11.86
N GLU A 221 -4.42 -6.05 12.20
CA GLU A 221 -5.02 -6.45 13.49
C GLU A 221 -5.76 -7.80 13.42
N MET A 222 -5.85 -8.39 12.23
CA MET A 222 -6.61 -9.64 12.03
C MET A 222 -5.78 -10.90 12.17
N PHE A 223 -4.45 -10.79 12.27
CA PHE A 223 -3.62 -11.98 12.44
C PHE A 223 -3.91 -12.64 13.79
N GLY A 224 -4.06 -13.96 13.77
CA GLY A 224 -4.43 -14.73 14.96
C GLY A 224 -5.92 -14.73 15.28
N TYR A 225 -6.76 -14.10 14.46
CA TYR A 225 -8.19 -13.96 14.76
C TYR A 225 -8.91 -15.31 14.78
N ALA A 226 -8.59 -16.23 13.89
CA ALA A 226 -9.22 -17.55 13.84
C ALA A 226 -9.06 -18.30 15.18
N THR A 227 -7.86 -18.26 15.73
CA THR A 227 -7.56 -18.90 17.01
C THR A 227 -8.31 -18.23 18.14
N ASP A 228 -8.29 -16.90 18.18
CA ASP A 228 -8.98 -16.14 19.24
C ASP A 228 -10.49 -16.32 19.20
N LEU A 229 -11.07 -16.29 18.01
CA LEU A 229 -12.52 -16.52 17.85
C LEU A 229 -12.92 -17.90 18.33
N ARG A 230 -12.17 -18.92 17.95
CA ARG A 230 -12.42 -20.31 18.36
C ARG A 230 -12.32 -20.47 19.86
N SER A 231 -11.29 -19.89 20.47
CA SER A 231 -11.09 -19.90 21.91
C SER A 231 -12.25 -19.22 22.67
N LYS A 232 -12.71 -18.07 22.18
CA LYS A 232 -13.75 -17.27 22.81
C LYS A 232 -15.16 -17.81 22.61
N THR A 233 -15.37 -18.69 21.63
CA THR A 233 -16.68 -19.22 21.28
C THR A 233 -16.79 -20.73 21.44
N GLN A 234 -15.79 -21.35 22.08
CA GLN A 234 -15.72 -22.81 22.25
C GLN A 234 -15.86 -23.55 20.92
N GLY A 235 -15.24 -23.02 19.88
CA GLY A 235 -15.23 -23.62 18.55
C GLY A 235 -16.49 -23.38 17.71
N ARG A 236 -17.47 -22.63 18.22
CA ARG A 236 -18.76 -22.43 17.53
C ARG A 236 -18.84 -21.18 16.66
N GLY A 237 -17.81 -20.33 16.69
CA GLY A 237 -17.77 -19.12 15.85
C GLY A 237 -17.22 -19.38 14.46
N GLN A 238 -17.78 -18.66 13.47
CA GLN A 238 -17.30 -18.67 12.10
C GLN A 238 -17.13 -17.22 11.63
N TYR A 239 -16.17 -16.98 10.76
CA TYR A 239 -16.00 -15.66 10.17
C TYR A 239 -15.50 -15.76 8.72
N SER A 240 -15.76 -14.69 8.00
CA SER A 240 -15.17 -14.45 6.70
C SER A 240 -14.63 -13.03 6.66
N MET A 241 -13.65 -12.77 5.82
CA MET A 241 -13.17 -11.41 5.58
C MET A 241 -12.80 -11.23 4.12
N GLU A 242 -13.02 -10.00 3.64
CA GLU A 242 -12.70 -9.62 2.28
C GLU A 242 -12.09 -8.23 2.27
N PRO A 243 -11.22 -7.90 1.30
CA PRO A 243 -10.67 -6.55 1.18
C PRO A 243 -11.78 -5.54 0.95
N ALA A 244 -11.72 -4.40 1.64
CA ALA A 244 -12.68 -3.31 1.47
C ALA A 244 -12.02 -2.10 0.82
N ASP A 245 -11.18 -1.37 1.56
CA ASP A 245 -10.52 -0.17 1.06
C ASP A 245 -9.17 0.03 1.76
N TYR A 246 -8.53 1.16 1.48
CA TYR A 246 -7.34 1.64 2.19
C TYR A 246 -7.72 2.88 2.98
N GLN A 247 -7.23 2.98 4.21
CA GLN A 247 -7.43 4.14 5.07
C GLN A 247 -6.12 4.57 5.70
N GLN A 248 -6.03 5.85 6.06
CA GLN A 248 -4.85 6.37 6.73
C GLN A 248 -4.66 5.71 8.09
N VAL A 249 -3.43 5.28 8.38
CA VAL A 249 -3.10 4.73 9.70
C VAL A 249 -3.07 5.83 10.76
N PRO A 250 -3.41 5.52 12.03
CA PRO A 250 -3.20 6.46 13.12
C PRO A 250 -1.72 6.83 13.27
N LYS A 251 -1.45 8.01 13.81
CA LYS A 251 -0.08 8.51 13.97
C LYS A 251 0.83 7.54 14.71
N SER A 252 0.36 6.95 15.80
CA SER A 252 1.13 5.98 16.59
C SER A 252 1.52 4.74 15.78
N VAL A 253 0.62 4.27 14.93
CA VAL A 253 0.87 3.13 14.03
C VAL A 253 1.84 3.54 12.93
N ALA A 254 1.69 4.72 12.35
CA ALA A 254 2.61 5.25 11.35
C ALA A 254 4.03 5.34 11.89
N ASP A 255 4.20 5.89 13.08
CA ASP A 255 5.51 6.03 13.73
C ASP A 255 6.18 4.66 13.94
N LYS A 256 5.41 3.67 14.34
CA LYS A 256 5.89 2.30 14.53
C LYS A 256 6.33 1.68 13.20
N ILE A 257 5.54 1.83 12.15
CA ILE A 257 5.86 1.31 10.81
C ILE A 257 7.16 1.94 10.30
N MET A 258 7.29 3.26 10.40
CA MET A 258 8.50 3.96 9.95
C MET A 258 9.74 3.54 10.75
N THR A 259 9.61 3.35 12.05
CA THR A 259 10.70 2.91 12.92
C THR A 259 11.17 1.49 12.55
N GLU A 260 10.24 0.57 12.34
CA GLU A 260 10.56 -0.81 11.97
C GLU A 260 11.22 -0.88 10.59
N ARG A 261 10.75 -0.08 9.63
CA ARG A 261 11.30 -0.05 8.27
C ARG A 261 12.73 0.49 8.24
N ASN A 262 13.05 1.46 9.09
CA ASN A 262 14.36 2.08 9.15
C ASN A 262 15.41 1.25 9.90
N LYS A 263 15.00 0.16 10.55
CA LYS A 263 15.92 -0.78 11.23
C LYS A 263 16.42 -1.89 10.32
N GLY A 264 15.88 -2.02 9.11
CA GLY A 264 16.24 -3.05 8.14
C GLY A 264 17.38 -2.62 7.18
#